data_9a6760cdb60491b8eb7a45b3aeeb47b7
#
_entry.id   9a6760cdb60491b8eb7a45b3aeeb47b7
#
_cell.length_a   1.000
_cell.length_b   1.000
_cell.length_c   1.000
_cell.angle_alpha   90.00
_cell.angle_beta   90.00
_cell.angle_gamma   90.00
#
_symmetry.space_group_name_H-M   'P 1'
#
loop_
_entity.id
_entity.type
_entity.pdbx_description
1 polymer ?
#
loop_
_entity_poly.entity_id
_entity_poly.type
_entity_poly.pdbx_seq_one_letter_code
_entity_poly.pdbx_strand_id
1 'polypeptide(L)'
;MAIFLPGAAEDQALALDEMTPREIVAELDKYVVGQHAAKRAVAIALRNRMRRQKLSPELADEIMPKNIIMIGPTGVGKTEIARRLAKLTNSPFLKVEASKFTEVGYVGRDVESIVRDLVEIAIDMVREEKMEEVEDKAELAAEDRLIDLLLPPTPTATATQEPGSNIIQLPATTDSEDKPGDREQRTREKLRQQFREGKLDERIVELDVRDRNQPSFEVISNQGSEEMDINLKDMLPGLFGQRTKKRKMRVAEAFDYLVQEEESRLIDMDQVTRLAVERVEDSGIVFLDEIDKIAGREGGHGPDVSREGVQRDILPIVEGTTVNTKYGMVSTDHILFIAAGAFHVSKPSDLIPELQGRFPIRVELNSLTVNDFIRILTEPKSSLVKQSTALLETEGLKLEFSKEAIAEIAQFAFRVNETTENIGARRLHTILERVLDEISFQAPDLFKSPRAEITEEGVVGEVHVSAPLTSELQVPSPPLPVIERQTATGVEKVIVVDPEYVRQQVASIVKDQDLSRYIL
;
A
#
# COMPACT_ATOMS: atom_id res chain seq x y z
N MET A 1 4.46 -12.97 16.27
CA MET A 1 4.38 -11.91 17.27
C MET A 1 5.51 -10.94 16.98
N ALA A 2 5.26 -9.93 16.14
CA ALA A 2 6.24 -8.92 15.79
C ALA A 2 6.11 -7.78 16.79
N ILE A 3 7.13 -7.59 17.59
CA ILE A 3 7.20 -6.47 18.54
C ILE A 3 7.49 -5.22 17.73
N PHE A 4 6.45 -4.42 17.46
CA PHE A 4 6.62 -3.05 17.00
C PHE A 4 7.01 -2.20 18.21
N LEU A 5 8.18 -1.59 18.16
CA LEU A 5 8.60 -0.59 19.13
C LEU A 5 7.91 0.73 18.75
N PRO A 6 6.99 1.26 19.58
CA PRO A 6 6.45 2.60 19.39
C PRO A 6 7.53 3.60 19.78
N GLY A 7 7.94 4.45 18.89
CA GLY A 7 8.95 5.47 19.11
C GLY A 7 9.66 5.96 17.84
N ALA A 8 9.55 5.21 16.74
CA ALA A 8 10.26 5.57 15.51
C ALA A 8 9.49 6.56 14.60
N ALA A 9 8.18 6.71 14.78
CA ALA A 9 7.36 7.56 13.93
C ALA A 9 7.36 9.03 14.36
N GLU A 10 7.33 9.31 15.67
CA GLU A 10 7.36 10.68 16.19
C GLU A 10 8.75 11.34 15.99
N ASP A 11 9.82 10.59 16.18
CA ASP A 11 11.19 11.09 15.92
C ASP A 11 11.45 11.34 14.42
N GLN A 12 10.77 10.63 13.52
CA GLN A 12 10.91 10.85 12.07
C GLN A 12 10.14 12.07 11.58
N ALA A 13 8.99 12.39 12.13
CA ALA A 13 8.18 13.54 11.70
C ALA A 13 8.84 14.88 12.10
N LEU A 14 9.42 14.97 13.29
CA LEU A 14 10.15 16.16 13.75
C LEU A 14 11.47 16.39 12.97
N ALA A 15 12.13 15.31 12.54
CA ALA A 15 13.36 15.41 11.74
C ALA A 15 13.13 15.92 10.30
N LEU A 16 11.94 15.71 9.72
CA LEU A 16 11.62 16.09 8.33
C LEU A 16 11.61 17.61 8.12
N ASP A 17 11.08 18.36 9.05
CA ASP A 17 10.97 19.82 8.97
C ASP A 17 12.33 20.52 9.02
N GLU A 18 13.37 19.81 9.49
CA GLU A 18 14.75 20.28 9.57
C GLU A 18 15.65 19.77 8.44
N MET A 19 15.21 18.74 7.68
CA MET A 19 16.05 18.13 6.64
C MET A 19 16.47 19.10 5.56
N THR A 20 17.77 19.11 5.30
CA THR A 20 18.37 19.86 4.19
C THR A 20 18.12 19.14 2.86
N PRO A 21 18.19 19.83 1.70
CA PRO A 21 18.10 19.15 0.39
C PRO A 21 19.14 18.04 0.20
N ARG A 22 20.31 18.13 0.85
CA ARG A 22 21.33 17.08 0.78
C ARG A 22 20.91 15.82 1.53
N GLU A 23 20.30 15.97 2.69
CA GLU A 23 19.76 14.86 3.48
C GLU A 23 18.59 14.20 2.76
N ILE A 24 17.70 14.98 2.12
CA ILE A 24 16.63 14.44 1.29
C ILE A 24 17.21 13.60 0.14
N VAL A 25 18.27 14.08 -0.53
CA VAL A 25 18.95 13.29 -1.59
C VAL A 25 19.54 12.02 -1.00
N ALA A 26 20.17 12.08 0.18
CA ALA A 26 20.74 10.89 0.83
C ALA A 26 19.67 9.86 1.21
N GLU A 27 18.48 10.31 1.64
CA GLU A 27 17.34 9.40 1.87
C GLU A 27 16.85 8.75 0.57
N LEU A 28 16.76 9.52 -0.52
CA LEU A 28 16.41 8.98 -1.84
C LEU A 28 17.48 8.02 -2.38
N ASP A 29 18.76 8.24 -2.04
CA ASP A 29 19.87 7.35 -2.44
C ASP A 29 19.75 5.94 -1.82
N LYS A 30 19.04 5.80 -0.71
CA LYS A 30 18.77 4.49 -0.09
C LYS A 30 17.84 3.60 -0.93
N TYR A 31 17.12 4.16 -1.91
CA TYR A 31 16.13 3.46 -2.70
C TYR A 31 16.38 3.53 -4.20
N VAL A 32 16.90 4.63 -4.70
CA VAL A 32 17.13 4.88 -6.14
C VAL A 32 18.61 5.09 -6.40
N VAL A 33 19.18 4.29 -7.27
CA VAL A 33 20.59 4.39 -7.65
C VAL A 33 20.78 5.46 -8.73
N GLY A 34 21.85 6.26 -8.62
CA GLY A 34 22.18 7.30 -9.60
C GLY A 34 21.18 8.45 -9.65
N GLN A 35 20.96 9.03 -10.83
CA GLN A 35 19.96 10.07 -11.12
C GLN A 35 20.07 11.33 -10.23
N HIS A 36 21.29 11.79 -9.95
CA HIS A 36 21.55 12.88 -9.00
C HIS A 36 20.87 14.20 -9.35
N ALA A 37 20.77 14.53 -10.66
CA ALA A 37 20.11 15.76 -11.11
C ALA A 37 18.61 15.74 -10.76
N ALA A 38 17.93 14.61 -10.98
CA ALA A 38 16.52 14.46 -10.67
C ALA A 38 16.25 14.50 -9.17
N LYS A 39 17.02 13.77 -8.37
CA LYS A 39 16.92 13.79 -6.90
C LYS A 39 17.14 15.18 -6.34
N ARG A 40 18.15 15.90 -6.84
CA ARG A 40 18.44 17.28 -6.44
C ARG A 40 17.27 18.22 -6.75
N ALA A 41 16.71 18.15 -7.95
CA ALA A 41 15.58 18.99 -8.37
C ALA A 41 14.37 18.78 -7.47
N VAL A 42 14.03 17.51 -7.23
CA VAL A 42 12.91 17.10 -6.37
C VAL A 42 13.15 17.52 -4.91
N ALA A 43 14.35 17.34 -4.38
CA ALA A 43 14.71 17.76 -3.03
C ALA A 43 14.61 19.29 -2.84
N ILE A 44 15.01 20.07 -3.87
CA ILE A 44 14.87 21.54 -3.85
C ILE A 44 13.40 21.94 -3.89
N ALA A 45 12.59 21.30 -4.75
CA ALA A 45 11.15 21.58 -4.84
C ALA A 45 10.46 21.32 -3.50
N LEU A 46 10.75 20.19 -2.86
CA LEU A 46 10.25 19.87 -1.53
C LEU A 46 10.67 20.91 -0.49
N ARG A 47 11.97 21.22 -0.42
CA ARG A 47 12.46 22.21 0.56
C ARG A 47 11.84 23.59 0.35
N ASN A 48 11.58 24.00 -0.88
CA ASN A 48 10.91 25.26 -1.15
C ASN A 48 9.45 25.25 -0.66
N ARG A 49 8.75 24.09 -0.75
CA ARG A 49 7.41 23.92 -0.16
C ARG A 49 7.45 24.10 1.36
N MET A 50 8.38 23.45 2.06
CA MET A 50 8.56 23.61 3.51
C MET A 50 8.90 25.05 3.91
N ARG A 51 9.69 25.75 3.08
CA ARG A 51 9.99 27.18 3.28
C ARG A 51 8.74 28.03 3.13
N ARG A 52 7.88 27.73 2.15
CA ARG A 52 6.61 28.44 1.93
C ARG A 52 5.71 28.38 3.15
N GLN A 53 5.56 27.21 3.78
CA GLN A 53 4.74 27.02 4.97
C GLN A 53 5.19 27.84 6.18
N LYS A 54 6.44 28.35 6.17
CA LYS A 54 7.00 29.21 7.23
C LYS A 54 6.85 30.72 6.97
N LEU A 55 6.25 31.08 5.83
CA LEU A 55 6.00 32.47 5.45
C LEU A 55 4.66 32.98 6.00
N SER A 56 4.45 34.29 5.95
CA SER A 56 3.12 34.85 6.21
C SER A 56 2.11 34.34 5.17
N PRO A 57 0.83 34.14 5.53
CA PRO A 57 -0.18 33.64 4.59
C PRO A 57 -0.24 34.42 3.27
N GLU A 58 -0.23 35.74 3.34
CA GLU A 58 -0.25 36.62 2.16
C GLU A 58 0.89 36.34 1.17
N LEU A 59 2.11 36.10 1.67
CA LEU A 59 3.25 35.81 0.82
C LEU A 59 3.30 34.35 0.40
N ALA A 60 2.80 33.45 1.24
CA ALA A 60 2.72 32.02 0.93
C ALA A 60 1.76 31.74 -0.23
N ASP A 61 0.64 32.46 -0.30
CA ASP A 61 -0.38 32.29 -1.35
C ASP A 61 0.14 32.73 -2.73
N GLU A 62 1.05 33.72 -2.80
CA GLU A 62 1.65 34.15 -4.07
C GLU A 62 2.73 33.20 -4.61
N ILE A 63 3.25 32.29 -3.76
CA ILE A 63 4.35 31.39 -4.15
C ILE A 63 3.82 30.05 -4.60
N MET A 64 3.66 29.87 -5.90
CA MET A 64 3.28 28.59 -6.50
C MET A 64 4.43 27.59 -6.52
N PRO A 65 4.15 26.27 -6.40
CA PRO A 65 5.15 25.23 -6.54
C PRO A 65 5.74 25.25 -7.96
N LYS A 66 7.03 24.93 -8.07
CA LYS A 66 7.67 24.80 -9.38
C LYS A 66 7.58 23.34 -9.82
N ASN A 67 6.68 23.07 -10.77
CA ASN A 67 6.48 21.75 -11.32
C ASN A 67 7.71 21.25 -12.09
N ILE A 68 7.87 19.93 -12.14
CA ILE A 68 9.06 19.26 -12.65
C ILE A 68 8.66 18.38 -13.82
N ILE A 69 9.39 18.43 -14.94
CA ILE A 69 9.31 17.43 -16.00
C ILE A 69 10.57 16.57 -16.02
N MET A 70 10.39 15.26 -15.86
CA MET A 70 11.43 14.24 -15.89
C MET A 70 11.47 13.57 -17.24
N ILE A 71 12.59 13.69 -17.94
CA ILE A 71 12.81 13.19 -19.29
C ILE A 71 13.80 12.03 -19.22
N GLY A 72 13.50 10.90 -19.83
CA GLY A 72 14.44 9.79 -19.88
C GLY A 72 13.77 8.43 -20.09
N PRO A 73 14.57 7.39 -20.39
CA PRO A 73 14.09 6.07 -20.73
C PRO A 73 13.15 5.46 -19.67
N THR A 74 12.40 4.44 -20.07
CA THR A 74 11.58 3.66 -19.14
C THR A 74 12.47 2.91 -18.14
N GLY A 75 11.99 2.72 -16.91
CA GLY A 75 12.67 1.90 -15.91
C GLY A 75 13.94 2.51 -15.28
N VAL A 76 14.19 3.82 -15.44
CA VAL A 76 15.35 4.51 -14.81
C VAL A 76 15.05 5.11 -13.43
N GLY A 77 13.84 4.89 -12.89
CA GLY A 77 13.49 5.31 -11.54
C GLY A 77 12.65 6.59 -11.42
N LYS A 78 12.11 7.16 -12.53
CA LYS A 78 11.28 8.38 -12.51
C LYS A 78 10.16 8.33 -11.49
N THR A 79 9.30 7.32 -11.59
CA THR A 79 8.16 7.12 -10.67
C THR A 79 8.62 6.84 -9.24
N GLU A 80 9.71 6.08 -9.06
CA GLU A 80 10.20 5.71 -7.75
C GLU A 80 10.73 6.92 -6.97
N ILE A 81 11.41 7.85 -7.64
CA ILE A 81 11.86 9.12 -7.02
C ILE A 81 10.65 9.87 -6.46
N ALA A 82 9.59 10.05 -7.25
CA ALA A 82 8.39 10.78 -6.82
C ALA A 82 7.65 10.06 -5.68
N ARG A 83 7.50 8.73 -5.78
CA ARG A 83 6.86 7.92 -4.74
C ARG A 83 7.61 7.97 -3.42
N ARG A 84 8.95 7.86 -3.45
CA ARG A 84 9.77 7.92 -2.24
C ARG A 84 9.77 9.31 -1.62
N LEU A 85 9.74 10.36 -2.46
CA LEU A 85 9.56 11.71 -1.97
C LEU A 85 8.26 11.86 -1.18
N ALA A 86 7.14 11.41 -1.76
CA ALA A 86 5.82 11.49 -1.12
C ALA A 86 5.77 10.72 0.20
N LYS A 87 6.35 9.51 0.24
CA LYS A 87 6.48 8.74 1.48
C LYS A 87 7.34 9.42 2.54
N LEU A 88 8.44 10.06 2.11
CA LEU A 88 9.32 10.78 3.01
C LEU A 88 8.62 11.97 3.68
N THR A 89 7.66 12.60 2.99
CA THR A 89 6.95 13.78 3.46
C THR A 89 5.55 13.49 3.98
N ASN A 90 5.17 12.23 4.03
CA ASN A 90 3.80 11.81 4.37
C ASN A 90 2.74 12.62 3.59
N SER A 91 3.01 12.84 2.31
CA SER A 91 2.15 13.63 1.42
C SER A 91 1.23 12.71 0.60
N PRO A 92 -0.03 13.11 0.36
CA PRO A 92 -0.90 12.41 -0.57
C PRO A 92 -0.25 12.31 -1.94
N PHE A 93 -0.19 11.10 -2.50
CA PHE A 93 0.50 10.81 -3.76
C PHE A 93 -0.39 10.04 -4.71
N LEU A 94 -0.65 10.63 -5.87
CA LEU A 94 -1.38 9.99 -6.95
C LEU A 94 -0.48 9.85 -8.18
N LYS A 95 -0.40 8.62 -8.73
CA LYS A 95 0.19 8.36 -10.04
C LYS A 95 -0.92 8.15 -11.06
N VAL A 96 -0.90 8.94 -12.13
CA VAL A 96 -1.80 8.80 -13.28
C VAL A 96 -1.00 8.76 -14.58
N GLU A 97 -1.53 8.06 -15.57
CA GLU A 97 -0.98 8.05 -16.93
C GLU A 97 -1.74 9.05 -17.80
N ALA A 98 -1.02 10.00 -18.39
CA ALA A 98 -1.63 11.06 -19.19
C ALA A 98 -2.43 10.51 -20.39
N SER A 99 -2.04 9.36 -20.92
CA SER A 99 -2.71 8.66 -22.03
C SER A 99 -4.09 8.09 -21.68
N LYS A 100 -4.46 8.01 -20.40
CA LYS A 100 -5.78 7.50 -19.95
C LYS A 100 -6.87 8.57 -19.94
N PHE A 101 -6.49 9.84 -20.07
CA PHE A 101 -7.45 10.93 -20.13
C PHE A 101 -7.95 11.14 -21.56
N THR A 102 -9.20 11.56 -21.65
CA THR A 102 -9.84 11.93 -22.91
C THR A 102 -10.30 13.37 -22.83
N GLU A 103 -10.38 14.03 -24.00
CA GLU A 103 -10.92 15.38 -24.12
C GLU A 103 -12.36 15.42 -23.58
N VAL A 104 -12.72 16.52 -22.94
CA VAL A 104 -14.06 16.73 -22.38
C VAL A 104 -15.13 16.53 -23.45
N GLY A 105 -16.10 15.65 -23.17
CA GLY A 105 -17.18 15.28 -24.09
C GLY A 105 -16.99 13.95 -24.82
N TYR A 106 -15.84 13.30 -24.69
CA TYR A 106 -15.61 11.93 -25.16
C TYR A 106 -15.74 10.91 -24.02
N VAL A 107 -15.99 9.65 -24.39
CA VAL A 107 -16.04 8.55 -23.40
C VAL A 107 -14.63 8.27 -22.91
N GLY A 108 -14.37 8.55 -21.65
CA GLY A 108 -13.06 8.31 -21.01
C GLY A 108 -12.99 8.97 -19.63
N ARG A 109 -11.79 8.97 -19.08
CA ARG A 109 -11.55 9.51 -17.74
C ARG A 109 -11.37 11.03 -17.80
N ASP A 110 -12.16 11.75 -17.05
CA ASP A 110 -12.09 13.20 -16.88
C ASP A 110 -10.84 13.60 -16.07
N VAL A 111 -10.24 14.73 -16.42
CA VAL A 111 -8.99 15.22 -15.81
C VAL A 111 -9.22 15.66 -14.35
N GLU A 112 -10.40 16.18 -13.99
CA GLU A 112 -10.71 16.54 -12.62
C GLU A 112 -10.71 15.35 -11.66
N SER A 113 -10.88 14.12 -12.19
CA SER A 113 -10.77 12.90 -11.40
C SER A 113 -9.41 12.75 -10.71
N ILE A 114 -8.35 13.41 -11.22
CA ILE A 114 -7.04 13.49 -10.56
C ILE A 114 -7.17 14.04 -9.14
N VAL A 115 -7.91 15.13 -9.01
CA VAL A 115 -8.08 15.81 -7.72
C VAL A 115 -9.00 14.99 -6.81
N ARG A 116 -10.08 14.44 -7.37
CA ARG A 116 -11.02 13.58 -6.62
C ARG A 116 -10.30 12.36 -6.03
N ASP A 117 -9.52 11.64 -6.83
CA ASP A 117 -8.77 10.48 -6.36
C ASP A 117 -7.68 10.86 -5.34
N LEU A 118 -7.01 12.00 -5.53
CA LEU A 118 -6.00 12.47 -4.59
C LEU A 118 -6.60 12.77 -3.21
N VAL A 119 -7.81 13.35 -3.18
CA VAL A 119 -8.54 13.60 -1.93
C VAL A 119 -8.93 12.28 -1.25
N GLU A 120 -9.39 11.28 -2.00
CA GLU A 120 -9.71 9.98 -1.42
C GLU A 120 -8.48 9.33 -0.76
N ILE A 121 -7.33 9.37 -1.44
CA ILE A 121 -6.07 8.90 -0.86
C ILE A 121 -5.72 9.66 0.42
N ALA A 122 -5.91 10.98 0.43
CA ALA A 122 -5.62 11.80 1.60
C ALA A 122 -6.56 11.48 2.78
N ILE A 123 -7.84 11.23 2.50
CA ILE A 123 -8.81 10.83 3.52
C ILE A 123 -8.41 9.49 4.16
N ASP A 124 -8.02 8.52 3.33
CA ASP A 124 -7.56 7.22 3.84
C ASP A 124 -6.29 7.37 4.70
N MET A 125 -5.33 8.20 4.26
CA MET A 125 -4.11 8.48 5.03
C MET A 125 -4.41 9.15 6.39
N VAL A 126 -5.22 10.22 6.39
CA VAL A 126 -5.57 10.95 7.62
C VAL A 126 -6.41 10.07 8.55
N ARG A 127 -7.29 9.24 7.97
CA ARG A 127 -8.08 8.28 8.73
C ARG A 127 -7.19 7.25 9.43
N GLU A 128 -6.21 6.68 8.71
CA GLU A 128 -5.25 5.72 9.26
C GLU A 128 -4.46 6.35 10.41
N GLU A 129 -3.94 7.56 10.24
CA GLU A 129 -3.25 8.31 11.30
C GLU A 129 -4.16 8.54 12.53
N LYS A 130 -5.43 8.91 12.28
CA LYS A 130 -6.38 9.12 13.39
C LYS A 130 -6.77 7.82 14.08
N MET A 131 -6.79 6.69 13.36
CA MET A 131 -6.99 5.37 13.96
C MET A 131 -5.83 5.03 14.89
N GLU A 132 -4.58 5.22 14.47
CA GLU A 132 -3.40 5.02 15.32
C GLU A 132 -3.42 5.92 16.58
N GLU A 133 -3.85 7.19 16.45
CA GLU A 133 -3.95 8.11 17.61
C GLU A 133 -5.01 7.70 18.65
N VAL A 134 -6.07 7.03 18.21
CA VAL A 134 -7.16 6.62 19.11
C VAL A 134 -7.13 5.15 19.52
N GLU A 135 -6.21 4.35 18.97
CA GLU A 135 -6.10 2.90 19.19
C GLU A 135 -6.11 2.54 20.68
N ASP A 136 -5.22 3.13 21.48
CA ASP A 136 -5.15 2.87 22.92
C ASP A 136 -6.49 3.18 23.64
N LYS A 137 -7.19 4.23 23.22
CA LYS A 137 -8.48 4.62 23.82
C LYS A 137 -9.60 3.69 23.37
N ALA A 138 -9.55 3.28 22.09
CA ALA A 138 -10.51 2.35 21.52
C ALA A 138 -10.38 0.96 22.17
N GLU A 139 -9.15 0.48 22.38
CA GLU A 139 -8.90 -0.78 23.10
C GLU A 139 -9.46 -0.76 24.53
N LEU A 140 -9.21 0.31 25.28
CA LEU A 140 -9.76 0.46 26.63
C LEU A 140 -11.28 0.49 26.65
N ALA A 141 -11.89 1.23 25.70
CA ALA A 141 -13.35 1.31 25.59
C ALA A 141 -13.96 -0.04 25.14
N ALA A 142 -13.31 -0.75 24.24
CA ALA A 142 -13.70 -2.08 23.79
C ALA A 142 -13.59 -3.12 24.92
N GLU A 143 -12.51 -3.06 25.73
CA GLU A 143 -12.35 -3.90 26.93
C GLU A 143 -13.50 -3.69 27.92
N ASP A 144 -13.84 -2.44 28.23
CA ASP A 144 -14.95 -2.12 29.13
C ASP A 144 -16.28 -2.64 28.59
N ARG A 145 -16.56 -2.45 27.32
CA ARG A 145 -17.78 -2.90 26.65
C ARG A 145 -17.88 -4.42 26.56
N LEU A 146 -16.74 -5.10 26.33
CA LEU A 146 -16.68 -6.57 26.35
C LEU A 146 -16.99 -7.12 27.75
N ILE A 147 -16.48 -6.49 28.81
CA ILE A 147 -16.76 -6.86 30.20
C ILE A 147 -18.23 -6.66 30.51
N ASP A 148 -18.85 -5.59 30.01
CA ASP A 148 -20.29 -5.35 30.17
C ASP A 148 -21.15 -6.42 29.49
N LEU A 149 -20.70 -6.94 28.34
CA LEU A 149 -21.36 -8.06 27.66
C LEU A 149 -21.20 -9.39 28.41
N LEU A 150 -20.10 -9.57 29.11
CA LEU A 150 -19.83 -10.76 29.92
C LEU A 150 -20.56 -10.74 31.29
N LEU A 151 -20.90 -9.55 31.80
CA LEU A 151 -21.67 -9.29 32.99
C LEU A 151 -23.02 -8.67 32.60
N PRO A 152 -24.11 -9.45 32.48
CA PRO A 152 -25.41 -8.86 32.19
C PRO A 152 -25.77 -7.88 33.35
N PRO A 153 -26.29 -6.69 33.02
CA PRO A 153 -26.68 -5.72 34.00
C PRO A 153 -27.73 -6.35 34.91
N THR A 154 -27.47 -6.33 36.22
CA THR A 154 -28.51 -6.64 37.21
C THR A 154 -29.69 -5.71 36.94
N PRO A 155 -30.90 -6.20 36.72
CA PRO A 155 -32.05 -5.35 36.51
C PRO A 155 -32.21 -4.47 37.73
N THR A 156 -31.90 -3.20 37.61
CA THR A 156 -32.24 -2.17 38.58
C THR A 156 -33.76 -2.21 38.65
N ALA A 157 -34.28 -2.74 39.75
CA ALA A 157 -35.69 -2.73 40.06
C ALA A 157 -36.16 -1.29 40.10
N THR A 158 -36.65 -0.76 38.99
CA THR A 158 -37.52 0.41 38.95
C THR A 158 -38.79 -0.03 39.67
N ALA A 159 -38.82 0.26 40.96
CA ALA A 159 -40.01 0.07 41.80
C ALA A 159 -41.11 0.99 41.24
N THR A 160 -41.91 0.49 40.35
CA THR A 160 -43.26 0.96 40.14
C THR A 160 -44.05 0.44 41.33
N GLN A 161 -44.22 1.29 42.33
CA GLN A 161 -45.13 1.03 43.45
C GLN A 161 -46.55 0.99 42.93
N GLU A 162 -47.11 -0.19 42.74
CA GLU A 162 -48.55 -0.39 42.82
C GLU A 162 -48.92 -0.64 44.29
N PRO A 163 -49.91 0.07 44.85
CA PRO A 163 -50.33 -0.12 46.25
C PRO A 163 -51.27 -1.31 46.33
N GLY A 164 -50.80 -2.41 46.90
CA GLY A 164 -51.68 -3.47 47.35
C GLY A 164 -51.25 -4.91 47.04
N SER A 165 -50.18 -5.41 47.65
CA SER A 165 -50.11 -6.84 47.96
C SER A 165 -49.15 -7.10 49.13
N ASN A 166 -49.70 -7.64 50.19
CA ASN A 166 -48.94 -8.17 51.35
C ASN A 166 -48.05 -9.34 50.90
N ILE A 167 -46.77 -9.11 50.81
CA ILE A 167 -45.77 -10.19 50.66
C ILE A 167 -44.95 -10.22 51.96
N ILE A 168 -45.03 -11.37 52.65
CA ILE A 168 -44.30 -11.72 53.85
C ILE A 168 -42.79 -11.63 53.58
N GLN A 169 -42.12 -10.72 54.26
CA GLN A 169 -40.67 -10.66 54.30
C GLN A 169 -40.11 -11.81 55.13
N LEU A 170 -39.41 -12.76 54.50
CA LEU A 170 -38.51 -13.65 55.23
C LEU A 170 -37.23 -12.85 55.60
N PRO A 171 -36.72 -13.00 56.83
CA PRO A 171 -35.50 -12.32 57.24
C PRO A 171 -34.29 -12.92 56.51
N ALA A 172 -33.64 -12.10 55.71
CA ALA A 172 -32.33 -12.42 55.14
C ALA A 172 -31.30 -12.38 56.28
N THR A 173 -30.63 -13.50 56.49
CA THR A 173 -29.50 -13.63 57.40
C THR A 173 -28.36 -12.73 56.93
N THR A 174 -28.02 -11.79 57.79
CA THR A 174 -26.83 -10.94 57.78
C THR A 174 -25.58 -11.77 57.84
N ASP A 175 -24.63 -11.46 56.89
CA ASP A 175 -23.23 -11.17 57.20
C ASP A 175 -22.46 -10.94 55.87
N SER A 176 -22.36 -9.70 55.49
CA SER A 176 -21.17 -9.10 54.84
C SER A 176 -21.48 -7.66 54.43
N GLU A 177 -20.74 -6.73 55.04
CA GLU A 177 -20.80 -5.27 54.80
C GLU A 177 -20.20 -4.85 53.45
N ASP A 178 -20.46 -5.55 52.35
CA ASP A 178 -20.08 -5.10 51.04
C ASP A 178 -21.29 -4.50 50.33
N LYS A 179 -21.22 -3.21 50.04
CA LYS A 179 -22.21 -2.52 49.21
C LYS A 179 -22.31 -3.23 47.82
N PRO A 180 -23.52 -3.35 47.25
CA PRO A 180 -23.71 -4.06 45.98
C PRO A 180 -22.77 -3.60 44.85
N GLY A 181 -22.34 -2.34 44.82
CA GLY A 181 -21.39 -1.79 43.84
C GLY A 181 -19.94 -2.31 43.97
N ASP A 182 -19.48 -2.62 45.21
CA ASP A 182 -18.10 -3.09 45.42
C ASP A 182 -17.91 -4.53 44.95
N ARG A 183 -18.94 -5.37 45.03
CA ARG A 183 -18.90 -6.74 44.49
C ARG A 183 -18.86 -6.76 42.97
N GLU A 184 -19.61 -5.87 42.35
CA GLU A 184 -19.65 -5.73 40.89
C GLU A 184 -18.30 -5.24 40.33
N GLN A 185 -17.69 -4.24 40.97
CA GLN A 185 -16.36 -3.75 40.60
C GLN A 185 -15.28 -4.82 40.74
N ARG A 186 -15.25 -5.59 41.84
CA ARG A 186 -14.31 -6.70 42.02
C ARG A 186 -14.49 -7.81 41.00
N THR A 187 -15.73 -8.06 40.56
CA THR A 187 -16.00 -9.05 39.50
C THR A 187 -15.54 -8.55 38.15
N ARG A 188 -15.77 -7.27 37.85
CA ARG A 188 -15.25 -6.60 36.63
C ARG A 188 -13.72 -6.65 36.58
N GLU A 189 -13.02 -6.34 37.66
CA GLU A 189 -11.55 -6.40 37.72
C GLU A 189 -11.02 -7.83 37.54
N LYS A 190 -11.68 -8.84 38.12
CA LYS A 190 -11.30 -10.24 37.90
C LYS A 190 -11.49 -10.69 36.45
N LEU A 191 -12.60 -10.29 35.81
CA LEU A 191 -12.84 -10.60 34.41
C LEU A 191 -11.83 -9.88 33.49
N ARG A 192 -11.50 -8.62 33.79
CA ARG A 192 -10.46 -7.85 33.09
C ARG A 192 -9.10 -8.54 33.18
N GLN A 193 -8.72 -9.01 34.37
CA GLN A 193 -7.48 -9.75 34.55
C GLN A 193 -7.49 -11.07 33.78
N GLN A 194 -8.59 -11.84 33.82
CA GLN A 194 -8.71 -13.10 33.08
C GLN A 194 -8.70 -12.91 31.58
N PHE A 195 -9.26 -11.80 31.07
CA PHE A 195 -9.21 -11.42 29.65
C PHE A 195 -7.77 -11.11 29.23
N ARG A 196 -7.06 -10.27 29.98
CA ARG A 196 -5.64 -9.93 29.72
C ARG A 196 -4.70 -11.14 29.82
N GLU A 197 -5.05 -12.16 30.60
CA GLU A 197 -4.35 -13.44 30.69
C GLU A 197 -4.73 -14.42 29.57
N GLY A 198 -5.64 -14.06 28.63
CA GLY A 198 -6.09 -14.90 27.51
C GLY A 198 -6.98 -16.09 27.92
N LYS A 199 -7.46 -16.14 29.17
CA LYS A 199 -8.27 -17.27 29.68
C LYS A 199 -9.71 -17.27 29.18
N LEU A 200 -10.17 -16.17 28.60
CA LEU A 200 -11.54 -15.99 28.14
C LEU A 200 -11.69 -16.08 26.60
N ASP A 201 -10.60 -16.21 25.84
CA ASP A 201 -10.57 -16.12 24.38
C ASP A 201 -11.53 -17.10 23.67
N GLU A 202 -11.65 -18.32 24.19
CA GLU A 202 -12.54 -19.36 23.66
C GLU A 202 -14.02 -19.22 24.09
N ARG A 203 -14.32 -18.32 25.01
CA ARG A 203 -15.69 -18.10 25.49
C ARG A 203 -16.52 -17.45 24.40
N ILE A 204 -17.79 -17.85 24.27
CA ILE A 204 -18.71 -17.31 23.29
C ILE A 204 -19.50 -16.16 23.91
N VAL A 205 -19.55 -15.03 23.19
CA VAL A 205 -20.38 -13.87 23.51
C VAL A 205 -21.35 -13.58 22.38
N GLU A 206 -22.48 -12.97 22.69
CA GLU A 206 -23.48 -12.53 21.71
C GLU A 206 -23.33 -11.01 21.54
N LEU A 207 -23.02 -10.58 20.30
CA LEU A 207 -22.78 -9.19 19.95
C LEU A 207 -23.76 -8.74 18.85
N ASP A 208 -24.24 -7.52 18.95
CA ASP A 208 -25.00 -6.86 17.91
C ASP A 208 -24.07 -6.31 16.82
N VAL A 209 -23.97 -7.03 15.71
CA VAL A 209 -23.09 -6.68 14.57
C VAL A 209 -23.90 -5.91 13.52
N ARG A 210 -23.36 -4.83 13.00
CA ARG A 210 -23.94 -4.10 11.87
C ARG A 210 -23.86 -4.93 10.59
N ASP A 211 -24.98 -5.16 9.92
CA ASP A 211 -25.04 -5.90 8.66
C ASP A 211 -24.47 -5.02 7.53
N ARG A 212 -23.24 -5.29 7.09
CA ARG A 212 -22.60 -4.60 5.95
C ARG A 212 -23.11 -5.08 4.59
N ASN A 213 -23.86 -6.19 4.54
CA ASN A 213 -24.40 -6.73 3.31
C ASN A 213 -25.78 -6.13 3.00
N GLN A 214 -25.81 -4.87 2.62
CA GLN A 214 -26.96 -4.35 1.90
C GLN A 214 -26.68 -4.46 0.40
N PRO A 215 -27.58 -5.08 -0.39
CA PRO A 215 -27.43 -5.04 -1.84
C PRO A 215 -27.49 -3.58 -2.28
N SER A 216 -26.40 -3.08 -2.85
CA SER A 216 -26.44 -1.86 -3.64
C SER A 216 -27.29 -2.17 -4.87
N PHE A 217 -28.48 -1.59 -4.94
CA PHE A 217 -29.27 -1.62 -6.17
C PHE A 217 -28.62 -0.60 -7.13
N GLU A 218 -27.80 -1.11 -8.04
CA GLU A 218 -27.40 -0.36 -9.22
C GLU A 218 -28.65 -0.16 -10.09
N VAL A 219 -29.23 1.00 -10.04
CA VAL A 219 -30.24 1.40 -11.01
C VAL A 219 -29.51 1.75 -12.29
N ILE A 220 -29.37 0.77 -13.20
CA ILE A 220 -28.87 1.02 -14.55
C ILE A 220 -29.94 1.84 -15.27
N SER A 221 -29.79 3.17 -15.24
CA SER A 221 -30.55 4.07 -16.09
C SER A 221 -29.94 4.06 -17.49
N ASN A 222 -30.70 3.58 -18.46
CA ASN A 222 -30.27 3.37 -19.85
C ASN A 222 -30.25 4.69 -20.66
N GLN A 223 -30.01 5.84 -20.06
CA GLN A 223 -29.99 7.12 -20.79
C GLN A 223 -29.01 8.11 -20.15
N GLY A 224 -27.79 8.20 -20.73
CA GLY A 224 -26.85 9.30 -20.56
C GLY A 224 -26.10 9.30 -19.22
N SER A 225 -24.84 8.96 -19.29
CA SER A 225 -23.78 9.00 -18.30
C SER A 225 -23.76 10.25 -17.41
N GLU A 226 -24.51 10.23 -16.34
CA GLU A 226 -24.17 10.89 -15.10
C GLU A 226 -24.46 9.87 -14.03
N GLU A 227 -23.40 9.34 -13.40
CA GLU A 227 -23.48 8.57 -12.17
C GLU A 227 -24.00 9.51 -11.07
N MET A 228 -25.29 9.75 -11.07
CA MET A 228 -25.96 10.25 -9.87
C MET A 228 -26.07 9.07 -8.91
N ASP A 229 -25.04 8.86 -8.09
CA ASP A 229 -25.16 8.14 -6.82
C ASP A 229 -26.14 8.92 -5.92
N ILE A 230 -27.43 8.85 -6.27
CA ILE A 230 -28.48 9.30 -5.38
C ILE A 230 -28.54 8.27 -4.27
N ASN A 231 -27.79 8.52 -3.20
CA ASN A 231 -27.91 7.82 -1.95
C ASN A 231 -29.35 8.05 -1.43
N LEU A 232 -30.26 7.17 -1.81
CA LEU A 232 -31.65 7.14 -1.33
C LEU A 232 -31.72 7.09 0.21
N LYS A 233 -30.58 6.76 0.84
CA LYS A 233 -30.34 6.68 2.27
C LYS A 233 -30.35 8.08 2.94
N ASP A 234 -29.90 9.11 2.21
CA ASP A 234 -29.85 10.49 2.72
C ASP A 234 -31.21 11.20 2.60
N MET A 235 -32.10 10.71 1.73
CA MET A 235 -33.46 11.24 1.58
C MET A 235 -34.48 10.68 2.57
N LEU A 236 -34.23 9.47 3.13
CA LEU A 236 -35.19 8.81 4.05
C LEU A 236 -34.47 8.14 5.25
N PRO A 237 -33.85 8.91 6.13
CA PRO A 237 -33.09 8.37 7.27
C PRO A 237 -33.94 7.56 8.26
N GLY A 238 -35.26 7.71 8.24
CA GLY A 238 -36.20 7.03 9.16
C GLY A 238 -36.73 5.68 8.69
N LEU A 239 -36.62 5.33 7.39
CA LEU A 239 -37.20 4.08 6.84
C LEU A 239 -36.21 2.90 6.82
N PHE A 240 -34.92 3.19 6.80
CA PHE A 240 -33.84 2.19 6.79
C PHE A 240 -33.06 2.22 8.09
N GLY A 241 -33.71 1.97 9.21
CA GLY A 241 -33.04 1.80 10.49
C GLY A 241 -31.91 0.77 10.36
N GLN A 242 -30.73 1.11 10.90
CA GLN A 242 -29.58 0.20 10.93
C GLN A 242 -30.01 -1.14 11.52
N ARG A 243 -30.14 -2.17 10.68
CA ARG A 243 -30.45 -3.53 11.15
C ARG A 243 -29.18 -4.11 11.77
N THR A 244 -29.20 -4.27 13.06
CA THR A 244 -28.20 -5.05 13.80
C THR A 244 -28.65 -6.50 13.82
N LYS A 245 -27.72 -7.42 13.56
CA LYS A 245 -27.93 -8.87 13.73
C LYS A 245 -27.12 -9.36 14.92
N LYS A 246 -27.78 -10.07 15.81
CA LYS A 246 -27.09 -10.76 16.90
C LYS A 246 -26.25 -11.90 16.36
N ARG A 247 -24.94 -11.83 16.57
CA ARG A 247 -23.99 -12.85 16.16
C ARG A 247 -23.27 -13.39 17.39
N LYS A 248 -23.16 -14.72 17.44
CA LYS A 248 -22.33 -15.40 18.45
C LYS A 248 -20.93 -15.57 17.91
N MET A 249 -19.93 -15.08 18.62
CA MET A 249 -18.53 -15.18 18.26
C MET A 249 -17.67 -15.39 19.51
N ARG A 250 -16.42 -15.78 19.31
CA ARG A 250 -15.47 -15.93 20.42
C ARG A 250 -15.08 -14.56 20.98
N VAL A 251 -14.69 -14.52 22.24
CA VAL A 251 -14.28 -13.28 22.92
C VAL A 251 -13.15 -12.57 22.17
N ALA A 252 -12.15 -13.30 21.66
CA ALA A 252 -11.08 -12.71 20.85
C ALA A 252 -11.61 -12.01 19.60
N GLU A 253 -12.48 -12.67 18.80
CA GLU A 253 -13.10 -12.07 17.61
C GLU A 253 -14.03 -10.89 17.98
N ALA A 254 -14.72 -11.00 19.11
CA ALA A 254 -15.62 -9.94 19.58
C ALA A 254 -14.84 -8.70 20.02
N PHE A 255 -13.67 -8.88 20.62
CA PHE A 255 -12.79 -7.78 21.02
C PHE A 255 -12.28 -7.02 19.80
N ASP A 256 -11.73 -7.72 18.79
CA ASP A 256 -11.25 -7.09 17.56
C ASP A 256 -12.37 -6.30 16.86
N TYR A 257 -13.59 -6.87 16.84
CA TYR A 257 -14.75 -6.17 16.26
C TYR A 257 -15.13 -4.92 17.07
N LEU A 258 -15.11 -5.00 18.40
CA LEU A 258 -15.42 -3.87 19.28
C LEU A 258 -14.38 -2.77 19.19
N VAL A 259 -13.08 -3.10 19.07
CA VAL A 259 -12.02 -2.13 18.85
C VAL A 259 -12.29 -1.35 17.55
N GLN A 260 -12.55 -2.03 16.43
CA GLN A 260 -12.88 -1.38 15.16
C GLN A 260 -14.14 -0.51 15.25
N GLU A 261 -15.14 -0.93 16.02
CA GLU A 261 -16.36 -0.13 16.21
C GLU A 261 -16.08 1.11 17.04
N GLU A 262 -15.30 1.01 18.14
CA GLU A 262 -14.94 2.14 18.99
C GLU A 262 -13.97 3.11 18.27
N GLU A 263 -12.99 2.62 17.50
CA GLU A 263 -12.17 3.45 16.62
C GLU A 263 -13.05 4.28 15.68
N SER A 264 -13.98 3.61 14.97
CA SER A 264 -14.90 4.29 14.04
C SER A 264 -15.82 5.31 14.74
N ARG A 265 -16.08 5.13 16.03
CA ARG A 265 -16.93 6.03 16.84
C ARG A 265 -16.15 7.23 17.38
N LEU A 266 -14.86 7.02 17.71
CA LEU A 266 -13.97 8.06 18.25
C LEU A 266 -13.45 9.00 17.16
N ILE A 267 -13.46 8.57 15.89
CA ILE A 267 -13.00 9.37 14.77
C ILE A 267 -14.14 10.26 14.26
N ASP A 268 -13.90 11.56 14.26
CA ASP A 268 -14.75 12.55 13.60
C ASP A 268 -14.42 12.62 12.10
N MET A 269 -15.28 12.01 11.27
CA MET A 269 -15.09 11.98 9.81
C MET A 269 -15.13 13.36 9.17
N ASP A 270 -15.84 14.33 9.75
CA ASP A 270 -15.87 15.72 9.25
C ASP A 270 -14.52 16.40 9.49
N GLN A 271 -13.89 16.12 10.63
CA GLN A 271 -12.53 16.58 10.92
C GLN A 271 -11.50 15.92 9.99
N VAL A 272 -11.60 14.60 9.80
CA VAL A 272 -10.73 13.84 8.87
C VAL A 272 -10.83 14.44 7.47
N THR A 273 -12.02 14.70 6.98
CA THR A 273 -12.26 15.25 5.64
C THR A 273 -11.63 16.63 5.50
N ARG A 274 -11.81 17.53 6.47
CA ARG A 274 -11.20 18.86 6.43
C ARG A 274 -9.68 18.82 6.43
N LEU A 275 -9.08 18.01 7.31
CA LEU A 275 -7.63 17.82 7.37
C LEU A 275 -7.08 17.19 6.09
N ALA A 276 -7.82 16.27 5.48
CA ALA A 276 -7.42 15.64 4.22
C ALA A 276 -7.43 16.64 3.07
N VAL A 277 -8.48 17.46 2.95
CA VAL A 277 -8.56 18.52 1.93
C VAL A 277 -7.41 19.52 2.09
N GLU A 278 -7.19 20.05 3.31
CA GLU A 278 -6.06 20.93 3.62
C GLU A 278 -4.71 20.29 3.27
N ARG A 279 -4.52 19.01 3.61
CA ARG A 279 -3.30 18.26 3.27
C ARG A 279 -3.12 18.12 1.76
N VAL A 280 -4.18 17.89 0.98
CA VAL A 280 -4.12 17.84 -0.49
C VAL A 280 -3.71 19.19 -1.04
N GLU A 281 -4.37 20.26 -0.63
CA GLU A 281 -4.10 21.62 -1.10
C GLU A 281 -2.66 22.03 -0.80
N ASP A 282 -2.18 21.78 0.42
CA ASP A 282 -0.85 22.20 0.86
C ASP A 282 0.28 21.26 0.46
N SER A 283 0.06 19.96 0.43
CA SER A 283 1.12 18.97 0.30
C SER A 283 0.89 17.90 -0.76
N GLY A 284 -0.20 17.92 -1.51
CA GLY A 284 -0.50 16.96 -2.57
C GLY A 284 0.60 16.86 -3.62
N ILE A 285 0.86 15.64 -4.10
CA ILE A 285 1.81 15.37 -5.17
C ILE A 285 1.12 14.52 -6.23
N VAL A 286 1.09 15.03 -7.46
CA VAL A 286 0.57 14.31 -8.63
C VAL A 286 1.69 13.97 -9.57
N PHE A 287 1.83 12.68 -9.90
CA PHE A 287 2.78 12.18 -10.87
C PHE A 287 2.07 11.84 -12.18
N LEU A 288 2.29 12.67 -13.20
CA LEU A 288 1.75 12.51 -14.54
C LEU A 288 2.74 11.68 -15.38
N ASP A 289 2.48 10.37 -15.50
CA ASP A 289 3.32 9.49 -16.30
C ASP A 289 2.94 9.51 -17.78
N GLU A 290 3.85 9.16 -18.65
CA GLU A 290 3.65 9.07 -20.11
C GLU A 290 3.17 10.37 -20.76
N ILE A 291 3.60 11.54 -20.26
CA ILE A 291 3.23 12.84 -20.83
C ILE A 291 3.67 12.99 -22.29
N ASP A 292 4.68 12.27 -22.72
CA ASP A 292 5.17 12.22 -24.11
C ASP A 292 4.17 11.57 -25.07
N LYS A 293 3.22 10.78 -24.59
CA LYS A 293 2.17 10.15 -25.42
C LYS A 293 1.09 11.14 -25.86
N ILE A 294 0.87 12.18 -25.08
CA ILE A 294 -0.04 13.27 -25.43
C ILE A 294 0.70 14.45 -26.10
N ALA A 295 2.04 14.42 -26.17
CA ALA A 295 2.84 15.40 -26.91
C ALA A 295 2.80 15.06 -28.41
N GLY A 296 2.63 16.06 -29.24
CA GLY A 296 2.67 15.92 -30.69
C GLY A 296 1.47 16.56 -31.40
N ARG A 297 1.71 17.01 -32.62
CA ARG A 297 0.67 17.60 -33.48
C ARG A 297 -0.11 16.48 -34.18
N GLU A 298 -1.40 16.70 -34.37
CA GLU A 298 -2.26 15.81 -35.13
C GLU A 298 -1.74 15.60 -36.55
N GLY A 299 -1.35 14.38 -36.88
CA GLY A 299 -0.91 13.96 -38.21
C GLY A 299 -1.81 12.89 -38.83
N GLY A 300 -2.99 12.61 -38.31
CA GLY A 300 -3.87 11.53 -38.77
C GLY A 300 -5.33 11.99 -38.91
N HIS A 301 -5.93 11.69 -40.06
CA HIS A 301 -7.35 11.86 -40.33
C HIS A 301 -8.12 10.69 -39.69
N GLY A 302 -8.56 10.83 -38.46
CA GLY A 302 -9.42 9.85 -37.76
C GLY A 302 -10.17 10.50 -36.59
N PRO A 303 -11.26 9.90 -36.11
CA PRO A 303 -12.01 10.40 -34.94
C PRO A 303 -11.32 10.04 -33.63
N ASP A 304 -9.99 10.18 -33.58
CA ASP A 304 -9.20 9.93 -32.38
C ASP A 304 -9.27 11.15 -31.44
N VAL A 305 -9.31 10.88 -30.15
CA VAL A 305 -9.22 11.87 -29.08
C VAL A 305 -8.04 12.80 -29.34
N SER A 306 -8.31 14.11 -29.41
CA SER A 306 -7.27 15.10 -29.66
C SER A 306 -6.26 15.11 -28.52
N ARG A 307 -5.00 14.78 -28.84
CA ARG A 307 -3.88 14.84 -27.88
C ARG A 307 -3.69 16.25 -27.34
N GLU A 308 -3.93 17.25 -28.16
CA GLU A 308 -3.87 18.66 -27.79
C GLU A 308 -5.05 19.03 -26.86
N GLY A 309 -6.25 18.46 -27.07
CA GLY A 309 -7.41 18.62 -26.19
C GLY A 309 -7.10 18.14 -24.79
N VAL A 310 -6.53 16.95 -24.62
CA VAL A 310 -6.12 16.43 -23.30
C VAL A 310 -5.11 17.35 -22.61
N GLN A 311 -4.14 17.92 -23.35
CA GLN A 311 -3.20 18.88 -22.78
C GLN A 311 -3.90 20.16 -22.31
N ARG A 312 -4.90 20.66 -23.06
CA ARG A 312 -5.70 21.83 -22.68
C ARG A 312 -6.57 21.57 -21.47
N ASP A 313 -7.08 20.35 -21.31
CA ASP A 313 -7.89 19.96 -20.14
C ASP A 313 -7.02 19.77 -18.87
N ILE A 314 -5.78 19.30 -19.01
CA ILE A 314 -4.82 19.19 -17.89
C ILE A 314 -4.32 20.58 -17.44
N LEU A 315 -4.26 21.55 -18.35
CA LEU A 315 -3.63 22.84 -18.12
C LEU A 315 -4.26 23.61 -16.92
N PRO A 316 -5.61 23.77 -16.80
CA PRO A 316 -6.20 24.44 -15.65
C PRO A 316 -5.83 23.80 -14.31
N ILE A 317 -5.78 22.47 -14.27
CA ILE A 317 -5.42 21.74 -13.04
C ILE A 317 -3.97 22.02 -12.61
N VAL A 318 -3.06 22.15 -13.59
CA VAL A 318 -1.63 22.44 -13.34
C VAL A 318 -1.38 23.92 -13.11
N GLU A 319 -2.22 24.81 -13.66
CA GLU A 319 -2.15 26.25 -13.45
C GLU A 319 -2.65 26.71 -12.10
N GLY A 320 -3.55 25.96 -11.52
CA GLY A 320 -4.28 26.30 -10.31
C GLY A 320 -5.75 26.58 -10.63
N THR A 321 -6.62 25.73 -10.12
CA THR A 321 -8.07 25.85 -10.23
C THR A 321 -8.73 25.22 -9.02
N THR A 322 -10.01 25.54 -8.83
CA THR A 322 -10.81 24.91 -7.80
C THR A 322 -11.68 23.81 -8.41
N VAL A 323 -11.53 22.59 -7.93
CA VAL A 323 -12.28 21.42 -8.37
C VAL A 323 -13.34 21.06 -7.36
N ASN A 324 -14.57 20.81 -7.83
CA ASN A 324 -15.65 20.34 -6.97
C ASN A 324 -15.54 18.82 -6.74
N THR A 325 -15.51 18.43 -5.47
CA THR A 325 -15.47 17.03 -5.05
C THR A 325 -16.68 16.74 -4.12
N LYS A 326 -16.97 15.46 -3.88
CA LYS A 326 -17.99 15.06 -2.89
C LYS A 326 -17.65 15.49 -1.45
N TYR A 327 -16.43 15.94 -1.22
CA TYR A 327 -15.92 16.39 0.08
C TYR A 327 -15.77 17.92 0.18
N GLY A 328 -16.19 18.64 -0.85
CA GLY A 328 -16.09 20.09 -0.96
C GLY A 328 -15.19 20.54 -2.11
N MET A 329 -14.98 21.85 -2.17
CA MET A 329 -14.10 22.46 -3.17
C MET A 329 -12.65 22.28 -2.75
N VAL A 330 -11.78 21.96 -3.73
CA VAL A 330 -10.35 21.71 -3.52
C VAL A 330 -9.55 22.56 -4.51
N SER A 331 -8.65 23.41 -4.00
CA SER A 331 -7.73 24.18 -4.83
C SER A 331 -6.52 23.37 -5.24
N THR A 332 -6.07 23.56 -6.49
CA THR A 332 -4.87 22.90 -7.01
C THR A 332 -3.63 23.78 -7.03
N ASP A 333 -3.72 25.04 -6.56
CA ASP A 333 -2.67 26.06 -6.65
C ASP A 333 -1.32 25.63 -6.08
N HIS A 334 -1.36 24.82 -5.01
CA HIS A 334 -0.15 24.39 -4.31
C HIS A 334 0.16 22.89 -4.42
N ILE A 335 -0.59 22.17 -5.25
CA ILE A 335 -0.27 20.77 -5.59
C ILE A 335 1.00 20.75 -6.44
N LEU A 336 1.93 19.84 -6.09
CA LEU A 336 3.15 19.66 -6.88
C LEU A 336 2.90 18.66 -8.00
N PHE A 337 3.01 19.09 -9.24
CA PHE A 337 2.93 18.23 -10.41
C PHE A 337 4.34 17.83 -10.87
N ILE A 338 4.55 16.52 -11.02
CA ILE A 338 5.77 15.94 -11.55
C ILE A 338 5.37 15.16 -12.82
N ALA A 339 5.65 15.71 -13.98
CA ALA A 339 5.42 15.02 -15.25
C ALA A 339 6.62 14.14 -15.61
N ALA A 340 6.38 13.00 -16.25
CA ALA A 340 7.40 12.08 -16.71
C ALA A 340 7.09 11.57 -18.11
N GLY A 341 8.11 11.49 -18.95
CA GLY A 341 8.01 10.94 -20.30
C GLY A 341 9.34 10.37 -20.79
N ALA A 342 9.27 9.44 -21.71
CA ALA A 342 10.45 8.91 -22.37
C ALA A 342 10.98 9.85 -23.45
N PHE A 343 10.09 10.53 -24.16
CA PHE A 343 10.39 11.46 -25.24
C PHE A 343 11.30 10.88 -26.35
N HIS A 344 11.08 9.60 -26.69
CA HIS A 344 11.84 8.96 -27.77
C HIS A 344 11.43 9.44 -29.17
N VAL A 345 10.12 9.63 -29.38
CA VAL A 345 9.52 10.03 -30.66
C VAL A 345 9.15 11.51 -30.65
N SER A 346 8.57 11.98 -29.56
CA SER A 346 8.22 13.38 -29.32
C SER A 346 9.33 14.08 -28.52
N LYS A 347 9.26 15.40 -28.48
CA LYS A 347 10.15 16.25 -27.68
C LYS A 347 9.32 17.02 -26.65
N PRO A 348 9.90 17.47 -25.54
CA PRO A 348 9.21 18.35 -24.59
C PRO A 348 8.70 19.65 -25.24
N SER A 349 9.31 20.08 -26.36
CA SER A 349 8.86 21.23 -27.16
C SER A 349 7.59 20.97 -27.99
N ASP A 350 7.14 19.72 -28.06
CA ASP A 350 5.93 19.34 -28.79
C ASP A 350 4.67 19.40 -27.90
N LEU A 351 4.86 19.64 -26.60
CA LEU A 351 3.77 20.06 -25.71
C LEU A 351 3.30 21.47 -26.06
N ILE A 352 2.05 21.80 -25.75
CA ILE A 352 1.55 23.17 -25.94
C ILE A 352 2.38 24.17 -25.12
N PRO A 353 2.64 25.39 -25.66
CA PRO A 353 3.53 26.38 -25.03
C PRO A 353 3.12 26.71 -23.58
N GLU A 354 1.83 26.79 -23.33
CA GLU A 354 1.28 27.09 -22.01
C GLU A 354 1.68 26.01 -20.98
N LEU A 355 1.52 24.75 -21.35
CA LEU A 355 1.90 23.63 -20.48
C LEU A 355 3.43 23.57 -20.27
N GLN A 356 4.22 23.87 -21.33
CA GLN A 356 5.68 23.97 -21.20
C GLN A 356 6.10 25.03 -20.16
N GLY A 357 5.37 26.16 -20.11
CA GLY A 357 5.61 27.23 -19.14
C GLY A 357 5.32 26.83 -17.70
N ARG A 358 4.41 25.87 -17.51
CA ARG A 358 4.02 25.39 -16.17
C ARG A 358 4.95 24.30 -15.63
N PHE A 359 5.86 23.75 -16.45
CA PHE A 359 6.91 22.83 -16.03
C PHE A 359 8.30 23.49 -16.21
N PRO A 360 8.66 24.48 -15.38
CA PRO A 360 9.90 25.24 -15.54
C PRO A 360 11.14 24.42 -15.24
N ILE A 361 11.05 23.37 -14.41
CA ILE A 361 12.19 22.52 -14.05
C ILE A 361 12.20 21.30 -14.95
N ARG A 362 13.19 21.24 -15.85
CA ARG A 362 13.41 20.11 -16.76
C ARG A 362 14.62 19.31 -16.27
N VAL A 363 14.43 18.01 -16.09
CA VAL A 363 15.49 17.12 -15.62
C VAL A 363 15.59 15.91 -16.51
N GLU A 364 16.79 15.66 -17.01
CA GLU A 364 17.11 14.48 -17.80
C GLU A 364 17.65 13.37 -16.89
N LEU A 365 17.09 12.17 -17.04
CA LEU A 365 17.55 10.96 -16.39
C LEU A 365 18.36 10.14 -17.40
N ASN A 366 19.54 9.73 -16.96
CA ASN A 366 20.44 8.95 -17.81
C ASN A 366 20.00 7.47 -17.88
N SER A 367 20.35 6.83 -19.01
CA SER A 367 20.27 5.38 -19.13
C SER A 367 21.14 4.71 -18.08
N LEU A 368 20.69 3.55 -17.60
CA LEU A 368 21.42 2.79 -16.58
C LEU A 368 22.62 2.07 -17.19
N THR A 369 23.75 2.10 -16.50
CA THR A 369 24.97 1.36 -16.84
C THR A 369 24.97 -0.01 -16.16
N VAL A 370 25.90 -0.91 -16.56
CA VAL A 370 26.10 -2.20 -15.88
C VAL A 370 26.37 -2.01 -14.40
N ASN A 371 27.19 -1.01 -14.05
CA ASN A 371 27.46 -0.69 -12.64
C ASN A 371 26.21 -0.24 -11.89
N ASP A 372 25.32 0.52 -12.53
CA ASP A 372 24.06 0.91 -11.92
C ASP A 372 23.17 -0.31 -11.70
N PHE A 373 23.13 -1.27 -12.62
CA PHE A 373 22.39 -2.53 -12.41
C PHE A 373 22.93 -3.36 -11.24
N ILE A 374 24.26 -3.49 -11.11
CA ILE A 374 24.87 -4.17 -9.96
C ILE A 374 24.46 -3.47 -8.64
N ARG A 375 24.52 -2.15 -8.63
CA ARG A 375 24.13 -1.34 -7.47
C ARG A 375 22.64 -1.49 -7.15
N ILE A 376 21.76 -1.48 -8.16
CA ILE A 376 20.31 -1.68 -7.99
C ILE A 376 20.01 -3.06 -7.38
N LEU A 377 20.76 -4.09 -7.75
CA LEU A 377 20.58 -5.43 -7.18
C LEU A 377 21.02 -5.53 -5.70
N THR A 378 21.95 -4.68 -5.25
CA THR A 378 22.64 -4.86 -3.97
C THR A 378 22.43 -3.75 -2.94
N GLU A 379 22.53 -2.48 -3.35
CA GLU A 379 22.58 -1.33 -2.43
C GLU A 379 21.23 -0.96 -1.78
N PRO A 380 20.10 -0.85 -2.52
CA PRO A 380 18.86 -0.38 -1.95
C PRO A 380 18.41 -1.18 -0.71
N LYS A 381 17.72 -0.51 0.23
CA LYS A 381 17.13 -1.20 1.40
C LYS A 381 16.24 -2.38 0.97
N SER A 382 15.46 -2.18 -0.08
CA SER A 382 14.61 -3.19 -0.71
C SER A 382 15.18 -3.64 -2.05
N SER A 383 16.47 -4.04 -2.10
CA SER A 383 17.05 -4.56 -3.33
C SER A 383 16.43 -5.91 -3.72
N LEU A 384 16.38 -6.22 -5.02
CA LEU A 384 15.76 -7.43 -5.54
C LEU A 384 16.37 -8.70 -4.92
N VAL A 385 17.69 -8.74 -4.77
CA VAL A 385 18.39 -9.85 -4.12
C VAL A 385 17.89 -10.06 -2.69
N LYS A 386 17.76 -8.98 -1.90
CA LYS A 386 17.26 -9.08 -0.53
C LYS A 386 15.80 -9.52 -0.45
N GLN A 387 14.97 -9.04 -1.38
CA GLN A 387 13.56 -9.46 -1.46
C GLN A 387 13.44 -10.95 -1.75
N SER A 388 14.17 -11.45 -2.76
CA SER A 388 14.17 -12.87 -3.12
C SER A 388 14.72 -13.75 -2.01
N THR A 389 15.80 -13.31 -1.33
CA THR A 389 16.36 -14.02 -0.18
C THR A 389 15.34 -14.12 0.96
N ALA A 390 14.71 -12.99 1.34
CA ALA A 390 13.70 -12.98 2.40
C ALA A 390 12.47 -13.83 2.06
N LEU A 391 12.08 -13.89 0.78
CA LEU A 391 10.96 -14.71 0.33
C LEU A 391 11.24 -16.21 0.52
N LEU A 392 12.40 -16.68 0.08
CA LEU A 392 12.78 -18.09 0.21
C LEU A 392 13.16 -18.48 1.66
N GLU A 393 13.57 -17.50 2.46
CA GLU A 393 13.86 -17.70 3.88
C GLU A 393 12.60 -18.06 4.69
N THR A 394 11.41 -17.67 4.24
CA THR A 394 10.12 -18.08 4.84
C THR A 394 9.88 -19.59 4.74
N GLU A 395 10.49 -20.26 3.77
CA GLU A 395 10.43 -21.71 3.59
C GLU A 395 11.64 -22.44 4.22
N GLY A 396 12.49 -21.69 4.94
CA GLY A 396 13.69 -22.23 5.60
C GLY A 396 14.90 -22.37 4.67
N LEU A 397 14.82 -21.86 3.44
CA LEU A 397 15.89 -21.91 2.46
C LEU A 397 16.70 -20.62 2.46
N LYS A 398 18.00 -20.71 2.65
CA LYS A 398 18.89 -19.55 2.57
C LYS A 398 19.48 -19.42 1.17
N LEU A 399 19.25 -18.26 0.57
CA LEU A 399 19.74 -17.94 -0.78
C LEU A 399 20.93 -16.99 -0.69
N GLU A 400 22.06 -17.37 -1.28
CA GLU A 400 23.26 -16.53 -1.38
C GLU A 400 23.64 -16.33 -2.85
N PHE A 401 23.91 -15.10 -3.25
CA PHE A 401 24.42 -14.77 -4.58
C PHE A 401 25.90 -14.45 -4.51
N SER A 402 26.69 -15.07 -5.39
CA SER A 402 28.08 -14.66 -5.56
C SER A 402 28.16 -13.28 -6.23
N LYS A 403 29.22 -12.53 -5.97
CA LYS A 403 29.42 -11.21 -6.61
C LYS A 403 29.50 -11.32 -8.12
N GLU A 404 30.08 -12.40 -8.59
CA GLU A 404 30.25 -12.72 -10.01
C GLU A 404 28.89 -13.06 -10.65
N ALA A 405 27.97 -13.74 -9.93
CA ALA A 405 26.63 -14.01 -10.41
C ALA A 405 25.81 -12.71 -10.55
N ILE A 406 25.91 -11.82 -9.58
CA ILE A 406 25.27 -10.48 -9.65
C ILE A 406 25.80 -9.70 -10.84
N ALA A 407 27.10 -9.72 -11.10
CA ALA A 407 27.71 -9.07 -12.24
C ALA A 407 27.22 -9.69 -13.57
N GLU A 408 27.08 -11.02 -13.63
CA GLU A 408 26.57 -11.70 -14.83
C GLU A 408 25.11 -11.35 -15.10
N ILE A 409 24.23 -11.33 -14.08
CA ILE A 409 22.84 -10.90 -14.18
C ILE A 409 22.77 -9.45 -14.72
N ALA A 410 23.60 -8.56 -14.17
CA ALA A 410 23.64 -7.16 -14.57
C ALA A 410 24.12 -6.97 -16.03
N GLN A 411 25.17 -7.69 -16.43
CA GLN A 411 25.67 -7.67 -17.81
C GLN A 411 24.65 -8.21 -18.80
N PHE A 412 23.97 -9.28 -18.41
CA PHE A 412 22.93 -9.88 -19.25
C PHE A 412 21.74 -8.91 -19.43
N ALA A 413 21.26 -8.31 -18.33
CA ALA A 413 20.19 -7.30 -18.37
C ALA A 413 20.56 -6.11 -19.25
N PHE A 414 21.79 -5.63 -19.14
CA PHE A 414 22.29 -4.54 -19.97
C PHE A 414 22.32 -4.92 -21.46
N ARG A 415 22.87 -6.08 -21.78
CA ARG A 415 22.95 -6.57 -23.17
C ARG A 415 21.57 -6.74 -23.81
N VAL A 416 20.62 -7.30 -23.06
CA VAL A 416 19.25 -7.47 -23.56
C VAL A 416 18.57 -6.11 -23.78
N ASN A 417 18.79 -5.13 -22.89
CA ASN A 417 18.29 -3.76 -23.09
C ASN A 417 18.94 -3.04 -24.30
N GLU A 418 20.15 -3.43 -24.72
CA GLU A 418 20.78 -2.90 -25.94
C GLU A 418 20.26 -3.56 -27.23
N THR A 419 19.92 -4.85 -27.15
CA THR A 419 19.49 -5.63 -28.33
C THR A 419 17.98 -5.64 -28.55
N THR A 420 17.19 -5.33 -27.53
CA THR A 420 15.72 -5.28 -27.56
C THR A 420 15.21 -3.91 -27.12
N GLU A 421 13.93 -3.81 -26.79
CA GLU A 421 13.37 -2.60 -26.20
C GLU A 421 13.98 -2.33 -24.81
N ASN A 422 14.50 -1.12 -24.62
CA ASN A 422 15.11 -0.72 -23.36
C ASN A 422 14.03 -0.41 -22.31
N ILE A 423 13.81 -1.37 -21.39
CA ILE A 423 12.89 -1.22 -20.25
C ILE A 423 13.61 -0.91 -18.93
N GLY A 424 14.91 -0.62 -19.00
CA GLY A 424 15.73 -0.24 -17.84
C GLY A 424 15.80 -1.30 -16.76
N ALA A 425 15.69 -0.89 -15.50
CA ALA A 425 15.79 -1.79 -14.33
C ALA A 425 14.65 -2.83 -14.24
N ARG A 426 13.54 -2.65 -14.96
CA ARG A 426 12.48 -3.67 -15.01
C ARG A 426 12.99 -4.99 -15.58
N ARG A 427 14.01 -4.94 -16.46
CA ARG A 427 14.67 -6.14 -16.99
C ARG A 427 15.29 -7.02 -15.92
N LEU A 428 15.79 -6.42 -14.83
CA LEU A 428 16.35 -7.17 -13.71
C LEU A 428 15.32 -8.07 -13.02
N HIS A 429 14.09 -7.61 -12.89
CA HIS A 429 12.99 -8.44 -12.33
C HIS A 429 12.78 -9.67 -13.20
N THR A 430 12.61 -9.50 -14.52
CA THR A 430 12.34 -10.60 -15.44
C THR A 430 13.48 -11.64 -15.44
N ILE A 431 14.73 -11.17 -15.42
CA ILE A 431 15.89 -12.07 -15.42
C ILE A 431 16.00 -12.78 -14.07
N LEU A 432 15.80 -12.06 -12.96
CA LEU A 432 15.91 -12.66 -11.62
C LEU A 432 14.82 -13.71 -11.39
N GLU A 433 13.58 -13.42 -11.80
CA GLU A 433 12.47 -14.38 -11.78
C GLU A 433 12.85 -15.65 -12.54
N ARG A 434 13.44 -15.52 -13.73
CA ARG A 434 13.86 -16.68 -14.51
C ARG A 434 15.00 -17.47 -13.86
N VAL A 435 15.97 -16.78 -13.25
CA VAL A 435 17.06 -17.42 -12.51
C VAL A 435 16.55 -18.18 -11.29
N LEU A 436 15.50 -17.68 -10.65
CA LEU A 436 14.92 -18.24 -9.43
C LEU A 436 13.75 -19.20 -9.67
N ASP A 437 13.27 -19.32 -10.90
CA ASP A 437 12.08 -20.11 -11.26
C ASP A 437 12.19 -21.56 -10.74
N GLU A 438 13.26 -22.25 -11.09
CA GLU A 438 13.50 -23.62 -10.67
C GLU A 438 13.75 -23.75 -9.15
N ILE A 439 14.47 -22.77 -8.57
CA ILE A 439 14.72 -22.72 -7.12
C ILE A 439 13.40 -22.57 -6.36
N SER A 440 12.54 -21.63 -6.80
CA SER A 440 11.25 -21.37 -6.16
C SER A 440 10.29 -22.56 -6.30
N PHE A 441 10.35 -23.28 -7.43
CA PHE A 441 9.51 -24.45 -7.65
C PHE A 441 9.90 -25.63 -6.74
N GLN A 442 11.20 -25.88 -6.57
CA GLN A 442 11.70 -27.01 -5.78
C GLN A 442 11.84 -26.70 -4.28
N ALA A 443 11.87 -25.42 -3.87
CA ALA A 443 12.09 -25.01 -2.48
C ALA A 443 11.18 -25.73 -1.46
N PRO A 444 9.84 -25.82 -1.65
CA PRO A 444 8.97 -26.49 -0.69
C PRO A 444 9.25 -27.99 -0.53
N ASP A 445 9.74 -28.65 -1.60
CA ASP A 445 9.98 -30.09 -1.57
C ASP A 445 11.28 -30.45 -0.84
N LEU A 446 12.23 -29.53 -0.73
CA LEU A 446 13.49 -29.73 -0.02
C LEU A 446 13.32 -29.88 1.51
N PHE A 447 12.18 -29.43 2.06
CA PHE A 447 11.89 -29.42 3.50
C PHE A 447 10.70 -30.28 3.91
N LYS A 448 9.96 -30.87 2.95
CA LYS A 448 8.90 -31.82 3.28
C LYS A 448 9.53 -33.07 3.89
N SER A 449 9.36 -33.26 5.20
CA SER A 449 9.59 -34.56 5.84
C SER A 449 8.67 -35.58 5.17
N PRO A 450 9.14 -36.84 4.93
CA PRO A 450 8.28 -37.88 4.37
C PRO A 450 7.01 -37.99 5.23
N ARG A 451 5.86 -37.75 4.62
CA ARG A 451 4.55 -37.87 5.29
C ARG A 451 4.36 -39.32 5.68
N ALA A 452 4.29 -39.63 6.98
CA ALA A 452 3.90 -40.94 7.44
C ALA A 452 2.45 -41.21 7.01
N GLU A 453 2.23 -42.10 6.05
CA GLU A 453 0.89 -42.62 5.76
C GLU A 453 0.46 -43.53 6.90
N ILE A 454 -0.57 -43.15 7.61
CA ILE A 454 -1.24 -44.00 8.60
C ILE A 454 -2.12 -44.97 7.78
N THR A 455 -1.65 -46.19 7.60
CA THR A 455 -2.49 -47.25 7.10
C THR A 455 -3.43 -47.73 8.23
N GLU A 456 -4.63 -48.11 7.90
CA GLU A 456 -5.70 -48.51 8.86
C GLU A 456 -5.33 -49.66 9.80
N GLU A 457 -4.14 -50.25 9.68
CA GLU A 457 -3.64 -51.37 10.49
C GLU A 457 -2.56 -51.02 11.53
N GLY A 458 -2.28 -49.72 11.76
CA GLY A 458 -1.48 -49.28 12.92
C GLY A 458 0.01 -49.65 12.90
N VAL A 459 0.62 -49.99 11.75
CA VAL A 459 2.03 -50.25 11.62
C VAL A 459 2.76 -49.05 11.02
N VAL A 460 3.63 -48.44 11.81
CA VAL A 460 4.52 -47.37 11.35
C VAL A 460 5.64 -47.98 10.51
N GLY A 461 5.54 -47.89 9.20
CA GLY A 461 6.62 -48.22 8.27
C GLY A 461 7.20 -46.92 7.69
N GLU A 462 8.53 -46.78 7.67
CA GLU A 462 9.20 -45.78 6.86
C GLU A 462 8.92 -46.06 5.38
N VAL A 463 8.08 -45.28 4.76
CA VAL A 463 7.85 -45.37 3.32
C VAL A 463 8.88 -44.49 2.62
N HIS A 464 9.84 -45.13 1.97
CA HIS A 464 10.59 -44.47 0.91
C HIS A 464 9.60 -43.95 -0.14
N VAL A 465 9.52 -42.64 -0.34
CA VAL A 465 8.70 -42.04 -1.37
C VAL A 465 9.15 -42.59 -2.72
N SER A 466 8.44 -43.61 -3.19
CA SER A 466 8.52 -44.03 -4.59
C SER A 466 7.96 -42.93 -5.46
N ALA A 467 8.66 -42.65 -6.54
CA ALA A 467 8.46 -41.61 -7.54
C ALA A 467 6.99 -41.21 -7.82
N PRO A 468 6.71 -39.93 -8.08
CA PRO A 468 5.37 -39.46 -8.35
C PRO A 468 4.79 -40.12 -9.61
N LEU A 469 3.49 -40.47 -9.51
CA LEU A 469 2.67 -41.06 -10.55
C LEU A 469 2.34 -40.08 -11.69
N THR A 470 3.33 -39.49 -12.35
CA THR A 470 3.11 -38.79 -13.63
C THR A 470 4.37 -38.85 -14.49
N SER A 471 4.47 -39.90 -15.28
CA SER A 471 5.62 -40.23 -16.13
C SER A 471 5.60 -39.53 -17.52
N GLU A 472 4.96 -38.39 -17.71
CA GLU A 472 4.85 -37.82 -19.06
C GLU A 472 5.29 -36.35 -19.24
N LEU A 473 5.78 -35.63 -18.21
CA LEU A 473 6.29 -34.25 -18.37
C LEU A 473 7.53 -33.95 -17.50
N GLN A 474 8.45 -34.90 -17.36
CA GLN A 474 9.75 -34.61 -16.78
C GLN A 474 10.69 -34.06 -17.84
N VAL A 475 10.67 -32.75 -18.05
CA VAL A 475 11.87 -32.05 -18.51
C VAL A 475 12.88 -32.21 -17.36
N PRO A 476 14.06 -32.81 -17.58
CA PRO A 476 15.02 -33.00 -16.51
C PRO A 476 15.50 -31.63 -16.03
N SER A 477 15.01 -31.23 -14.88
CA SER A 477 15.44 -30.00 -14.22
C SER A 477 16.89 -30.18 -13.78
N PRO A 478 17.78 -29.21 -14.03
CA PRO A 478 19.15 -29.27 -13.55
C PRO A 478 19.17 -29.33 -12.02
N PRO A 479 20.07 -30.14 -11.42
CA PRO A 479 20.14 -30.25 -9.97
C PRO A 479 20.46 -28.89 -9.35
N LEU A 480 19.71 -28.51 -8.32
CA LEU A 480 19.94 -27.27 -7.60
C LEU A 480 21.29 -27.30 -6.87
N PRO A 481 22.05 -26.18 -6.85
CA PRO A 481 23.32 -26.09 -6.12
C PRO A 481 23.08 -25.91 -4.60
N VAL A 482 22.53 -26.94 -3.96
CA VAL A 482 22.26 -26.96 -2.51
C VAL A 482 23.53 -27.33 -1.76
N ILE A 483 23.93 -26.51 -0.80
CA ILE A 483 25.04 -26.76 0.13
C ILE A 483 24.48 -26.86 1.54
N GLU A 484 24.75 -27.96 2.22
CA GLU A 484 24.43 -28.08 3.64
C GLU A 484 25.55 -27.45 4.49
N ARG A 485 25.21 -26.43 5.25
CA ARG A 485 26.13 -25.74 6.16
C ARG A 485 25.76 -26.06 7.61
N GLN A 486 26.69 -26.63 8.37
CA GLN A 486 26.49 -26.81 9.80
C GLN A 486 26.67 -25.48 10.53
N THR A 487 25.61 -25.03 11.21
CA THR A 487 25.60 -23.85 12.07
C THR A 487 25.45 -24.28 13.54
N ALA A 488 25.71 -23.35 14.47
CA ALA A 488 25.57 -23.61 15.90
C ALA A 488 24.11 -23.97 16.32
N THR A 489 23.13 -23.68 15.46
CA THR A 489 21.69 -23.91 15.69
C THR A 489 21.13 -25.09 14.91
N GLY A 490 21.91 -25.73 14.02
CA GLY A 490 21.46 -26.86 13.20
C GLY A 490 22.08 -26.90 11.81
N VAL A 491 21.56 -27.76 10.94
CA VAL A 491 21.96 -27.86 9.54
C VAL A 491 21.10 -26.88 8.74
N GLU A 492 21.74 -25.89 8.14
CA GLU A 492 21.09 -24.95 7.21
C GLU A 492 21.31 -25.39 5.77
N LYS A 493 20.26 -25.41 4.97
CA LYS A 493 20.36 -25.60 3.52
C LYS A 493 20.54 -24.25 2.85
N VAL A 494 21.65 -24.08 2.16
CA VAL A 494 22.02 -22.84 1.48
C VAL A 494 22.12 -23.13 -0.01
N ILE A 495 21.42 -22.36 -0.83
CA ILE A 495 21.61 -22.36 -2.28
C ILE A 495 22.55 -21.21 -2.63
N VAL A 496 23.66 -21.52 -3.28
CA VAL A 496 24.62 -20.53 -3.78
C VAL A 496 24.43 -20.37 -5.28
N VAL A 497 23.88 -19.22 -5.68
CA VAL A 497 23.75 -18.85 -7.10
C VAL A 497 25.11 -18.36 -7.58
N ASP A 498 25.73 -19.14 -8.47
CA ASP A 498 26.99 -18.83 -9.13
C ASP A 498 26.79 -18.34 -10.57
N PRO A 499 27.82 -17.81 -11.26
CA PRO A 499 27.70 -17.32 -12.64
C PRO A 499 27.35 -18.42 -13.64
N GLU A 500 27.76 -19.66 -13.37
CA GLU A 500 27.50 -20.78 -14.27
C GLU A 500 26.04 -21.18 -14.24
N TYR A 501 25.44 -21.24 -13.06
CA TYR A 501 24.01 -21.46 -12.90
C TYR A 501 23.19 -20.33 -13.59
N VAL A 502 23.57 -19.07 -13.40
CA VAL A 502 22.91 -17.93 -14.09
C VAL A 502 22.96 -18.12 -15.61
N ARG A 503 24.12 -18.46 -16.17
CA ARG A 503 24.26 -18.68 -17.62
C ARG A 503 23.40 -19.83 -18.12
N GLN A 504 23.31 -20.94 -17.37
CA GLN A 504 22.47 -22.08 -17.73
C GLN A 504 20.99 -21.71 -17.78
N GLN A 505 20.48 -21.01 -16.76
CA GLN A 505 19.07 -20.61 -16.69
C GLN A 505 18.70 -19.59 -17.79
N VAL A 506 19.62 -18.71 -18.11
CA VAL A 506 19.38 -17.62 -19.08
C VAL A 506 19.75 -18.00 -20.51
N ALA A 507 20.57 -19.03 -20.73
CA ALA A 507 21.02 -19.46 -22.05
C ALA A 507 19.89 -19.93 -22.99
N SER A 508 18.81 -20.47 -22.43
CA SER A 508 17.61 -20.85 -23.19
C SER A 508 16.93 -19.65 -23.87
N ILE A 509 16.97 -18.49 -23.22
CA ILE A 509 16.34 -17.25 -23.70
C ILE A 509 17.17 -16.61 -24.84
N VAL A 510 18.49 -16.76 -24.79
CA VAL A 510 19.39 -16.17 -25.80
C VAL A 510 19.31 -16.90 -27.13
N LYS A 511 19.01 -18.21 -27.10
CA LYS A 511 18.96 -19.05 -28.32
C LYS A 511 17.70 -18.82 -29.13
N ASP A 512 16.63 -18.34 -28.52
CA ASP A 512 15.33 -18.16 -29.17
C ASP A 512 15.02 -16.66 -29.30
N GLN A 513 15.55 -16.01 -30.35
CA GLN A 513 15.35 -14.59 -30.60
C GLN A 513 13.85 -14.22 -30.76
N ASP A 514 13.00 -15.14 -31.16
CA ASP A 514 11.57 -14.93 -31.27
C ASP A 514 10.86 -15.04 -29.92
N LEU A 515 11.30 -15.97 -29.05
CA LEU A 515 10.77 -16.09 -27.67
C LEU A 515 11.27 -14.96 -26.77
N SER A 516 12.46 -14.40 -27.01
CA SER A 516 12.98 -13.27 -26.21
C SER A 516 12.10 -12.01 -26.31
N ARG A 517 11.33 -11.85 -27.37
CA ARG A 517 10.36 -10.74 -27.54
C ARG A 517 9.09 -10.91 -26.71
N TYR A 518 8.75 -12.16 -26.31
CA TYR A 518 7.52 -12.47 -25.58
C TYR A 518 7.75 -12.82 -24.11
N ILE A 519 8.95 -13.27 -23.74
CA ILE A 519 9.28 -13.75 -22.38
C ILE A 519 10.11 -12.72 -21.61
N LEU A 520 10.82 -11.84 -22.28
CA LEU A 520 11.63 -10.76 -21.72
C LEU A 520 11.04 -9.40 -22.03
#